data_71cde36c86ecf0fb9be151261b9df9a6
#
_entry.id   71cde36c86ecf0fb9be151261b9df9a6
#
_cell.length_a   1.000
_cell.length_b   1.000
_cell.length_c   1.000
_cell.angle_alpha   90.00
_cell.angle_beta   90.00
_cell.angle_gamma   90.00
#
_symmetry.space_group_name_H-M   'P 1'
#
loop_
_entity.id
_entity.type
_entity.pdbx_description
1 polymer ?
#
loop_
_entity_poly.entity_id
_entity_poly.type
_entity_poly.pdbx_seq_one_letter_code
_entity_poly.pdbx_strand_id
1 'polypeptide(L)'
;MRYVVDDIGTVVEAMDVSAIDGVSSVKYIYGHRKSIATRLNNRSEKYPLIALKLDTSEDIVEGIQQFNLNLVIATLTKGQYTEELRMDKIFRPVLYPLYIEFFKQLKNSGLFMWEGSHKYPPHVKTDRHFLGITEQEGNTKYIFND
;
A
#
# COMPACT_ATOMS: atom_id res chain seq x y z
N MET A 1 12.88 11.99 17.93
CA MET A 1 12.02 10.82 17.61
C MET A 1 11.50 10.98 16.19
N ARG A 2 11.59 9.94 15.40
CA ARG A 2 11.08 9.95 14.04
C ARG A 2 9.71 9.29 14.00
N TYR A 3 8.84 9.80 13.16
CA TYR A 3 7.53 9.19 12.97
C TYR A 3 7.52 8.30 11.73
N VAL A 4 7.13 7.06 11.89
CA VAL A 4 7.05 6.08 10.79
C VAL A 4 6.14 6.55 9.66
N VAL A 5 5.10 7.29 10.00
CA VAL A 5 4.17 7.89 9.03
C VAL A 5 4.93 8.79 8.04
N ASP A 6 5.80 9.64 8.55
CA ASP A 6 6.58 10.56 7.72
C ASP A 6 7.66 9.83 6.93
N ASP A 7 8.29 8.84 7.54
CA ASP A 7 9.33 8.04 6.88
C ASP A 7 8.75 7.22 5.71
N ILE A 8 7.60 6.61 5.88
CA ILE A 8 6.91 5.92 4.78
C ILE A 8 6.49 6.91 3.69
N GLY A 9 6.01 8.08 4.08
CA GLY A 9 5.70 9.16 3.14
C GLY A 9 6.90 9.55 2.28
N THR A 10 8.06 9.67 2.88
CA THR A 10 9.32 9.95 2.18
C THR A 10 9.66 8.84 1.18
N VAL A 11 9.49 7.59 1.57
CA VAL A 11 9.71 6.44 0.67
C VAL A 11 8.76 6.51 -0.53
N VAL A 12 7.49 6.79 -0.31
CA VAL A 12 6.49 6.88 -1.40
C VAL A 12 6.80 8.04 -2.34
N GLU A 13 7.19 9.20 -1.82
CA GLU A 13 7.58 10.35 -2.65
C GLU A 13 8.79 10.08 -3.54
N ALA A 14 9.69 9.21 -3.09
CA ALA A 14 10.89 8.85 -3.84
C ALA A 14 10.63 7.82 -4.94
N MET A 15 9.44 7.22 -5.00
CA MET A 15 9.12 6.20 -6.00
C MET A 15 9.16 6.75 -7.41
N ASP A 16 9.83 6.05 -8.31
CA ASP A 16 9.85 6.34 -9.73
C ASP A 16 8.82 5.47 -10.46
N VAL A 17 7.74 6.07 -10.87
CA VAL A 17 6.63 5.38 -11.55
C VAL A 17 6.61 5.64 -13.05
N SER A 18 7.63 6.26 -13.60
CA SER A 18 7.70 6.65 -15.02
C SER A 18 7.59 5.47 -15.99
N ALA A 19 8.02 4.27 -15.55
CA ALA A 19 7.96 3.05 -16.35
C ALA A 19 6.60 2.33 -16.26
N ILE A 20 5.68 2.82 -15.44
CA ILE A 20 4.37 2.19 -15.24
C ILE A 20 3.34 2.94 -16.09
N ASP A 21 2.79 2.26 -17.09
CA ASP A 21 1.81 2.85 -18.00
C ASP A 21 0.55 3.32 -17.25
N GLY A 22 0.13 4.55 -17.54
CA GLY A 22 -1.08 5.12 -16.97
C GLY A 22 -0.90 5.66 -15.54
N VAL A 23 0.31 5.62 -15.00
CA VAL A 23 0.61 6.12 -13.65
C VAL A 23 1.51 7.35 -13.75
N SER A 24 1.00 8.49 -13.30
CA SER A 24 1.78 9.73 -13.25
C SER A 24 2.38 9.99 -11.86
N SER A 25 1.69 9.56 -10.82
CA SER A 25 2.13 9.71 -9.44
C SER A 25 1.42 8.70 -8.55
N VAL A 26 1.96 8.50 -7.35
CA VAL A 26 1.36 7.65 -6.32
C VAL A 26 0.98 8.53 -5.14
N LYS A 27 -0.25 8.44 -4.69
CA LYS A 27 -0.72 9.14 -3.51
C LYS A 27 -0.43 8.33 -2.26
N TYR A 28 0.04 9.00 -1.21
CA TYR A 28 0.23 8.40 0.09
C TYR A 28 -0.85 8.88 1.06
N ILE A 29 -1.47 7.94 1.77
CA ILE A 29 -2.41 8.23 2.85
C ILE A 29 -2.08 7.38 4.07
N TYR A 30 -2.52 7.81 5.23
CA TYR A 30 -2.41 7.03 6.46
C TYR A 30 -3.63 7.25 7.33
N GLY A 31 -3.92 6.31 8.20
CA GLY A 31 -5.05 6.43 9.11
C GLY A 31 -5.46 5.09 9.69
N HIS A 32 -6.50 5.10 10.50
CA HIS A 32 -7.11 3.89 11.02
C HIS A 32 -7.81 3.11 9.90
N ARG A 33 -7.93 1.82 10.08
CA ARG A 33 -8.50 0.90 9.10
C ARG A 33 -9.83 1.39 8.52
N LYS A 34 -10.73 1.86 9.39
CA LYS A 34 -12.04 2.37 8.98
C LYS A 34 -11.95 3.63 8.13
N SER A 35 -11.08 4.55 8.52
CA SER A 35 -10.82 5.79 7.79
C SER A 35 -10.24 5.52 6.40
N ILE A 36 -9.27 4.62 6.31
CA ILE A 36 -8.69 4.21 5.04
C ILE A 36 -9.73 3.55 4.14
N ALA A 37 -10.55 2.65 4.68
CA ALA A 37 -11.60 2.00 3.91
C ALA A 37 -12.60 3.00 3.34
N THR A 38 -12.98 4.00 4.11
CA THR A 38 -13.86 5.08 3.65
C THR A 38 -13.23 5.87 2.50
N ARG A 39 -11.96 6.21 2.62
CA ARG A 39 -11.23 6.93 1.56
C ARG A 39 -11.07 6.11 0.30
N LEU A 40 -10.79 4.80 0.43
CA LEU A 40 -10.68 3.91 -0.71
C LEU A 40 -11.98 3.77 -1.49
N ASN A 41 -13.11 3.98 -0.84
CA ASN A 41 -14.41 3.95 -1.50
C ASN A 41 -14.78 5.29 -2.17
N ASN A 42 -13.99 6.31 -1.97
CA ASN A 42 -14.25 7.63 -2.53
C ASN A 42 -13.62 7.72 -3.93
N ARG A 43 -14.46 7.88 -4.95
CA ARG A 43 -14.01 7.99 -6.35
C ARG A 43 -13.19 9.25 -6.63
N SER A 44 -13.26 10.26 -5.75
CA SER A 44 -12.46 11.47 -5.88
C SER A 44 -11.02 11.30 -5.42
N GLU A 45 -10.68 10.21 -4.72
CA GLU A 45 -9.30 9.92 -4.34
C GLU A 45 -8.45 9.66 -5.59
N LYS A 46 -7.20 10.10 -5.50
CA LYS A 46 -6.23 9.86 -6.57
C LYS A 46 -5.66 8.45 -6.46
N TYR A 47 -5.64 7.75 -7.56
CA TYR A 47 -5.10 6.40 -7.67
C TYR A 47 -3.95 6.35 -8.69
N PRO A 48 -3.01 5.44 -8.54
CA PRO A 48 -2.86 4.48 -7.45
C PRO A 48 -2.46 5.16 -6.14
N LEU A 49 -2.71 4.49 -5.03
CA LEU A 49 -2.32 4.99 -3.72
C LEU A 49 -1.66 3.91 -2.86
N ILE A 50 -0.88 4.36 -1.89
CA ILE A 50 -0.32 3.53 -0.83
C ILE A 50 -0.85 4.06 0.49
N ALA A 51 -1.46 3.19 1.29
CA ALA A 51 -2.04 3.52 2.56
C ALA A 51 -1.31 2.80 3.69
N LEU A 52 -0.92 3.54 4.72
CA LEU A 52 -0.39 2.99 5.96
C LEU A 52 -1.51 2.92 7.00
N LYS A 53 -1.80 1.71 7.48
CA LYS A 53 -2.74 1.53 8.58
C LYS A 53 -2.03 1.80 9.90
N LEU A 54 -2.64 2.62 10.75
CA LEU A 54 -2.05 3.03 12.04
C LEU A 54 -2.28 2.04 13.18
N ASP A 55 -2.90 0.90 12.91
CA ASP A 55 -3.13 -0.16 13.90
C ASP A 55 -1.85 -0.99 14.15
N THR A 56 -0.73 -0.30 14.26
CA THR A 56 0.57 -0.94 14.44
C THR A 56 1.04 -0.77 15.87
N SER A 57 1.57 -1.86 16.43
CA SER A 57 2.28 -1.78 17.70
C SER A 57 3.72 -1.33 17.46
N GLU A 58 4.23 -0.57 18.41
CA GLU A 58 5.58 -0.06 18.41
C GLU A 58 6.29 -0.52 19.66
N ASP A 59 7.36 -1.28 19.51
CA ASP A 59 8.20 -1.71 20.62
C ASP A 59 9.47 -0.85 20.66
N ILE A 60 9.77 -0.29 21.82
CA ILE A 60 10.97 0.52 22.02
C ILE A 60 11.88 -0.22 22.98
N VAL A 61 13.01 -0.71 22.48
CA VAL A 61 14.02 -1.42 23.24
C VAL A 61 15.37 -0.76 23.01
N GLU A 62 16.01 -0.30 24.06
CA GLU A 62 17.35 0.33 24.02
C GLU A 62 17.45 1.49 22.99
N GLY A 63 16.39 2.28 22.87
CA GLY A 63 16.33 3.39 21.92
C GLY A 63 16.06 3.00 20.48
N ILE A 64 15.85 1.71 20.21
CA ILE A 64 15.48 1.21 18.89
C ILE A 64 13.96 1.06 18.84
N GLN A 65 13.36 1.67 17.83
CA GLN A 65 11.92 1.54 17.56
C GLN A 65 11.70 0.39 16.58
N GLN A 66 10.85 -0.57 16.97
CA GLN A 66 10.44 -1.69 16.12
C GLN A 66 8.99 -1.55 15.75
N PHE A 67 8.70 -1.73 14.46
CA PHE A 67 7.35 -1.57 13.92
C PHE A 67 6.89 -2.83 13.20
N ASN A 68 5.62 -3.15 13.36
CA ASN A 68 4.90 -4.02 12.44
C ASN A 68 3.99 -3.15 11.58
N LEU A 69 4.32 -3.04 10.30
CA LEU A 69 3.61 -2.15 9.40
C LEU A 69 2.58 -2.92 8.57
N ASN A 70 1.41 -2.34 8.44
CA ASN A 70 0.38 -2.82 7.54
C ASN A 70 0.18 -1.78 6.43
N LEU A 71 0.48 -2.17 5.21
CA LEU A 71 0.40 -1.31 4.04
C LEU A 71 -0.59 -1.87 3.02
N VAL A 72 -1.28 -0.99 2.36
CA VAL A 72 -2.17 -1.32 1.24
C VAL A 72 -1.68 -0.57 0.02
N ILE A 73 -1.48 -1.28 -1.08
CA ILE A 73 -1.25 -0.69 -2.40
C ILE A 73 -2.51 -0.93 -3.21
N ALA A 74 -3.13 0.14 -3.66
CA ALA A 74 -4.45 0.05 -4.29
C ALA A 74 -4.53 0.90 -5.56
N THR A 75 -5.31 0.42 -6.51
CA THR A 75 -5.71 1.17 -7.70
C THR A 75 -7.15 0.83 -8.07
N LEU A 76 -7.72 1.65 -8.93
CA LEU A 76 -9.08 1.42 -9.40
C LEU A 76 -9.13 0.25 -10.38
N THR A 77 -10.22 -0.49 -10.33
CA THR A 77 -10.54 -1.53 -11.28
C THR A 77 -11.97 -1.35 -11.77
N LYS A 78 -12.30 -1.97 -12.89
CA LYS A 78 -13.67 -1.99 -13.39
C LYS A 78 -14.41 -3.19 -12.81
N GLY A 79 -15.62 -2.97 -12.33
CA GLY A 79 -16.43 -4.03 -11.71
C GLY A 79 -16.74 -5.21 -12.65
N GLN A 80 -16.80 -4.95 -13.96
CA GLN A 80 -17.05 -5.99 -14.97
C GLN A 80 -15.81 -6.84 -15.31
N TYR A 81 -14.63 -6.51 -14.83
CA TYR A 81 -13.45 -7.30 -15.09
C TYR A 81 -13.53 -8.65 -14.40
N THR A 82 -13.20 -9.71 -15.13
CA THR A 82 -12.95 -11.03 -14.56
C THR A 82 -11.64 -11.02 -13.76
N GLU A 83 -11.40 -12.07 -13.00
CA GLU A 83 -10.13 -12.23 -12.28
C GLU A 83 -8.93 -12.23 -13.24
N GLU A 84 -9.06 -12.89 -14.39
CA GLU A 84 -8.01 -12.90 -15.42
C GLU A 84 -7.72 -11.50 -15.95
N LEU A 85 -8.77 -10.72 -16.25
CA LEU A 85 -8.60 -9.34 -16.72
C LEU A 85 -7.98 -8.46 -15.67
N ARG A 86 -8.31 -8.65 -14.38
CA ARG A 86 -7.65 -7.91 -13.31
C ARG A 86 -6.17 -8.25 -13.21
N MET A 87 -5.81 -9.52 -13.35
CA MET A 87 -4.40 -9.90 -13.40
C MET A 87 -3.66 -9.23 -14.56
N ASP A 88 -4.24 -9.22 -15.74
CA ASP A 88 -3.60 -8.72 -16.95
C ASP A 88 -3.60 -7.19 -17.07
N LYS A 89 -4.59 -6.51 -16.49
CA LYS A 89 -4.76 -5.05 -16.61
C LYS A 89 -4.35 -4.28 -15.37
N ILE A 90 -4.40 -4.90 -14.20
CA ILE A 90 -4.22 -4.22 -12.92
C ILE A 90 -3.02 -4.76 -12.14
N PHE A 91 -2.98 -6.07 -11.85
CA PHE A 91 -1.92 -6.61 -11.00
C PHE A 91 -0.55 -6.60 -11.67
N ARG A 92 -0.43 -7.20 -12.84
CA ARG A 92 0.86 -7.30 -13.53
C ARG A 92 1.39 -5.97 -14.02
N PRO A 93 0.58 -5.12 -14.68
CA PRO A 93 1.12 -3.86 -15.22
C PRO A 93 1.20 -2.71 -14.22
N VAL A 94 0.43 -2.74 -13.13
CA VAL A 94 0.35 -1.61 -12.20
C VAL A 94 0.73 -1.98 -10.78
N LEU A 95 -0.01 -2.87 -10.11
CA LEU A 95 0.19 -3.14 -8.68
C LEU A 95 1.50 -3.84 -8.39
N TYR A 96 1.88 -4.83 -9.18
CA TYR A 96 3.13 -5.55 -8.97
C TYR A 96 4.35 -4.63 -9.18
N PRO A 97 4.44 -3.83 -10.25
CA PRO A 97 5.53 -2.86 -10.39
C PRO A 97 5.58 -1.82 -9.26
N LEU A 98 4.43 -1.36 -8.77
CA LEU A 98 4.38 -0.45 -7.61
C LEU A 98 4.94 -1.12 -6.35
N TYR A 99 4.56 -2.35 -6.11
CA TYR A 99 5.06 -3.14 -4.99
C TYR A 99 6.59 -3.28 -5.02
N ILE A 100 7.15 -3.63 -6.16
CA ILE A 100 8.59 -3.76 -6.34
C ILE A 100 9.28 -2.40 -6.15
N GLU A 101 8.75 -1.35 -6.74
CA GLU A 101 9.31 0.00 -6.63
C GLU A 101 9.27 0.51 -5.18
N PHE A 102 8.19 0.25 -4.46
CA PHE A 102 8.09 0.61 -3.05
C PHE A 102 9.22 -0.02 -2.23
N PHE A 103 9.43 -1.32 -2.35
CA PHE A 103 10.49 -2.00 -1.61
C PHE A 103 11.90 -1.56 -2.02
N LYS A 104 12.09 -1.27 -3.30
CA LYS A 104 13.33 -0.71 -3.79
C LYS A 104 13.64 0.65 -3.12
N GLN A 105 12.67 1.53 -3.03
CA GLN A 105 12.84 2.82 -2.38
C GLN A 105 12.93 2.71 -0.87
N LEU A 106 12.21 1.77 -0.27
CA LEU A 106 12.35 1.47 1.15
C LEU A 106 13.80 1.10 1.51
N LYS A 107 14.40 0.24 0.73
CA LYS A 107 15.81 -0.15 0.89
C LYS A 107 16.75 1.04 0.65
N ASN A 108 16.54 1.78 -0.43
CA ASN A 108 17.42 2.89 -0.82
C ASN A 108 17.34 4.07 0.13
N SER A 109 16.24 4.23 0.85
CA SER A 109 16.05 5.35 1.79
C SER A 109 17.03 5.31 2.95
N GLY A 110 17.47 4.14 3.38
CA GLY A 110 18.30 3.98 4.57
C GLY A 110 17.59 4.30 5.88
N LEU A 111 16.27 4.52 5.85
CA LEU A 111 15.48 4.91 7.01
C LEU A 111 15.08 3.72 7.89
N PHE A 112 15.08 2.53 7.33
CA PHE A 112 14.63 1.32 8.00
C PHE A 112 15.70 0.24 7.99
N MET A 113 15.70 -0.57 9.04
CA MET A 113 16.52 -1.76 9.15
C MET A 113 15.62 -2.96 9.43
N TRP A 114 16.04 -4.13 9.00
CA TRP A 114 15.37 -5.39 9.29
C TRP A 114 16.38 -6.49 9.55
N GLU A 115 15.92 -7.51 10.27
CA GLU A 115 16.78 -8.64 10.63
C GLU A 115 17.11 -9.51 9.44
N GLY A 116 18.28 -10.16 9.50
CA GLY A 116 18.77 -11.05 8.48
C GLY A 116 19.46 -10.33 7.33
N SER A 117 19.99 -11.12 6.39
CA SER A 117 20.66 -10.62 5.20
C SER A 117 19.73 -10.56 3.98
N HIS A 118 18.44 -10.40 4.21
CA HIS A 118 17.45 -10.30 3.16
C HIS A 118 17.53 -8.95 2.44
N LYS A 119 17.31 -8.99 1.14
CA LYS A 119 17.29 -7.77 0.33
C LYS A 119 16.14 -6.82 0.76
N TYR A 120 15.02 -7.38 1.14
CA TYR A 120 13.83 -6.65 1.60
C TYR A 120 13.38 -7.20 2.95
N PRO A 121 12.63 -6.41 3.74
CA PRO A 121 12.11 -6.88 5.02
C PRO A 121 11.18 -8.08 4.83
N PRO A 122 11.24 -9.07 5.73
CA PRO A 122 10.28 -10.16 5.72
C PRO A 122 8.85 -9.63 5.86
N HIS A 123 7.95 -10.12 5.04
CA HIS A 123 6.56 -9.68 5.05
C HIS A 123 5.63 -10.75 4.46
N VAL A 124 4.35 -10.60 4.72
CA VAL A 124 3.29 -11.38 4.09
C VAL A 124 2.58 -10.51 3.08
N LYS A 125 2.49 -10.99 1.85
CA LYS A 125 1.79 -10.32 0.76
C LYS A 125 0.49 -11.05 0.47
N THR A 126 -0.60 -10.32 0.43
CA THR A 126 -1.92 -10.85 0.07
C THR A 126 -2.48 -10.06 -1.10
N ASP A 127 -2.71 -10.72 -2.22
CA ASP A 127 -3.34 -10.12 -3.38
C ASP A 127 -4.85 -10.30 -3.31
N ARG A 128 -5.57 -9.19 -3.39
CA ARG A 128 -7.02 -9.19 -3.38
C ARG A 128 -7.55 -8.56 -4.65
N HIS A 129 -8.33 -9.33 -5.40
CA HIS A 129 -8.90 -8.90 -6.67
C HIS A 129 -10.03 -7.89 -6.52
N PHE A 130 -10.49 -7.70 -5.30
CA PHE A 130 -11.58 -6.80 -5.03
C PHE A 130 -11.24 -5.94 -3.84
N LEU A 131 -11.25 -4.65 -4.04
CA LEU A 131 -10.97 -3.70 -2.99
C LEU A 131 -12.02 -2.62 -3.00
N GLY A 132 -12.61 -2.35 -1.88
CA GLY A 132 -13.60 -1.30 -1.77
C GLY A 132 -14.71 -1.71 -0.83
N ILE A 133 -15.66 -0.82 -0.71
CA ILE A 133 -16.85 -1.05 0.07
C ILE A 133 -17.96 -1.37 -0.91
N THR A 134 -18.52 -2.57 -0.80
CA THR A 134 -19.76 -2.89 -1.49
C THR A 134 -20.88 -2.74 -0.49
N GLU A 135 -21.75 -1.81 -0.74
CA GLU A 135 -22.95 -1.65 0.04
C GLU A 135 -24.07 -2.44 -0.65
N GLN A 136 -24.58 -3.45 0.03
CA GLN A 136 -25.70 -4.22 -0.45
C GLN A 136 -26.67 -4.40 0.70
N GLU A 137 -27.89 -3.91 0.55
CA GLU A 137 -28.97 -4.02 1.55
C GLU A 137 -28.53 -3.55 2.95
N GLY A 138 -27.79 -2.45 3.03
CA GLY A 138 -27.26 -1.91 4.27
C GLY A 138 -26.04 -2.62 4.83
N ASN A 139 -25.57 -3.66 4.20
CA ASN A 139 -24.32 -4.33 4.54
C ASN A 139 -23.16 -3.79 3.72
N THR A 140 -22.09 -3.46 4.38
CA THR A 140 -20.89 -2.94 3.73
C THR A 140 -19.78 -3.96 3.77
N LYS A 141 -19.24 -4.32 2.62
CA LYS A 141 -18.14 -5.27 2.50
C LYS A 141 -16.89 -4.54 2.01
N TYR A 142 -15.79 -4.76 2.74
CA TYR A 142 -14.49 -4.18 2.41
C TYR A 142 -13.60 -5.24 1.78
N ILE A 143 -12.91 -4.84 0.72
CA ILE A 143 -12.01 -5.70 0.00
C ILE A 143 -10.73 -4.91 -0.28
N PHE A 144 -9.56 -5.39 0.18
CA PHE A 144 -8.30 -4.68 0.11
C PHE A 144 -7.20 -5.45 -0.62
N ASN A 145 -6.36 -4.73 -1.31
CA ASN A 145 -5.09 -5.21 -1.87
C ASN A 145 -3.92 -4.69 -1.02
N ASP A 146 -3.07 -5.59 -0.64
CA ASP A 146 -1.81 -5.24 0.03
C ASP A 146 -0.64 -5.34 -0.94
#